data_07e4b1ba97e5dce9d933f9ad7ebcc940
#
_entry.id   07e4b1ba97e5dce9d933f9ad7ebcc940
#
_cell.length_a   1.000
_cell.length_b   1.000
_cell.length_c   1.000
_cell.angle_alpha   90.00
_cell.angle_beta   90.00
_cell.angle_gamma   90.00
#
_symmetry.space_group_name_H-M   'P 1'
#
loop_
_entity.id
_entity.type
_entity.pdbx_description
1 polymer ?
#
loop_
_entity_poly.entity_id
_entity_poly.type
_entity_poly.pdbx_seq_one_letter_code
_entity_poly.pdbx_strand_id
1 'polypeptide(L)'
;NEEGRCVLKFNRDQLKAEYDSTVDLIKTTIKYAGKPVKVNYDCNEITYYVDDSTELMDFAYTHVALAGACLTIQAYAGIPYDGRELTIKFIYQPTGEVMFDQHISKDNPKASVEEEEFKERLEEMKQGEHK
;
A
#
# COMPACT_ATOMS: atom_id res chain seq x y z
N ASN A 1 -2.99 -9.07 30.38
CA ASN A 1 -1.65 -9.01 30.04
C ASN A 1 -0.76 -9.96 30.73
N GLU A 2 -0.02 -10.57 30.06
CA GLU A 2 0.94 -11.41 30.63
C GLU A 2 2.26 -10.76 30.53
N GLU A 3 2.97 -10.71 31.64
CA GLU A 3 4.37 -10.36 31.70
C GLU A 3 4.71 -9.00 31.12
N GLY A 4 3.86 -8.03 31.41
CA GLY A 4 4.10 -6.67 31.01
C GLY A 4 3.76 -6.36 29.56
N ARG A 5 3.29 -7.32 28.81
CA ARG A 5 2.85 -7.05 27.45
C ARG A 5 1.41 -6.59 27.44
N CYS A 6 1.14 -5.63 26.60
CA CYS A 6 -0.22 -5.23 26.37
C CYS A 6 -0.83 -6.24 25.40
N VAL A 7 -1.57 -7.19 25.94
CA VAL A 7 -2.23 -8.20 25.12
C VAL A 7 -3.69 -7.86 25.03
N LEU A 8 -4.13 -7.50 23.82
CA LEU A 8 -5.54 -7.30 23.58
C LEU A 8 -6.15 -8.62 23.18
N LYS A 9 -7.10 -9.07 23.98
CA LYS A 9 -7.80 -10.30 23.68
C LYS A 9 -9.17 -9.95 23.15
N PHE A 10 -9.36 -10.18 21.87
CA PHE A 10 -10.66 -10.01 21.25
C PHE A 10 -11.36 -11.35 21.19
N ASN A 11 -12.66 -11.37 21.47
CA ASN A 11 -13.44 -12.54 21.11
C ASN A 11 -13.62 -12.52 19.58
N ARG A 12 -14.21 -13.60 19.06
CA ARG A 12 -14.35 -13.77 17.62
C ARG A 12 -15.12 -12.62 16.98
N ASP A 13 -16.18 -12.14 17.63
CA ASP A 13 -17.01 -11.06 17.08
C ASP A 13 -16.28 -9.72 17.08
N GLN A 14 -15.51 -9.45 18.13
CA GLN A 14 -14.72 -8.21 18.21
C GLN A 14 -13.63 -8.21 17.15
N LEU A 15 -12.96 -9.32 16.93
CA LEU A 15 -11.92 -9.42 15.92
C LEU A 15 -12.51 -9.21 14.53
N LYS A 16 -13.68 -9.80 14.27
CA LYS A 16 -14.36 -9.62 12.99
C LYS A 16 -14.76 -8.15 12.78
N ALA A 17 -15.26 -7.48 13.81
CA ALA A 17 -15.65 -6.09 13.73
C ALA A 17 -14.45 -5.19 13.40
N GLU A 18 -13.31 -5.43 14.05
CA GLU A 18 -12.09 -4.68 13.78
C GLU A 18 -11.56 -4.95 12.37
N TYR A 19 -11.62 -6.19 11.94
CA TYR A 19 -11.23 -6.57 10.58
C TYR A 19 -12.11 -5.83 9.57
N ASP A 20 -13.43 -5.89 9.72
CA ASP A 20 -14.37 -5.25 8.81
C ASP A 20 -14.19 -3.73 8.78
N SER A 21 -13.93 -3.13 9.94
CA SER A 21 -13.66 -1.70 10.07
C SER A 21 -12.40 -1.30 9.28
N THR A 22 -11.36 -2.12 9.36
CA THR A 22 -10.11 -1.86 8.63
C THR A 22 -10.31 -2.03 7.12
N VAL A 23 -11.08 -3.03 6.70
CA VAL A 23 -11.41 -3.21 5.29
C VAL A 23 -12.19 -2.00 4.77
N ASP A 24 -13.14 -1.48 5.55
CA ASP A 24 -13.88 -0.29 5.19
C ASP A 24 -12.98 0.95 5.09
N LEU A 25 -11.99 1.06 5.96
CA LEU A 25 -11.00 2.13 5.89
C LEU A 25 -10.23 2.07 4.58
N ILE A 26 -9.82 0.89 4.16
CA ILE A 26 -9.13 0.70 2.88
C ILE A 26 -10.02 1.16 1.73
N LYS A 27 -11.26 0.70 1.70
CA LYS A 27 -12.21 1.06 0.64
C LYS A 27 -12.46 2.56 0.58
N THR A 28 -12.65 3.18 1.75
CA THR A 28 -12.89 4.62 1.85
C THR A 28 -11.66 5.40 1.39
N THR A 29 -10.48 4.97 1.80
CA THR A 29 -9.22 5.61 1.41
C THR A 29 -9.05 5.57 -0.11
N ILE A 30 -9.31 4.43 -0.73
CA ILE A 30 -9.25 4.29 -2.19
C ILE A 30 -10.25 5.21 -2.87
N LYS A 31 -11.47 5.24 -2.35
CA LYS A 31 -12.55 6.07 -2.93
C LYS A 31 -12.19 7.55 -2.96
N TYR A 32 -11.54 8.04 -1.92
CA TYR A 32 -11.23 9.47 -1.79
C TYR A 32 -9.77 9.81 -2.12
N ALA A 33 -9.03 8.87 -2.70
CA ALA A 33 -7.62 9.10 -3.03
C ALA A 33 -7.41 10.14 -4.14
N GLY A 34 -8.39 10.34 -5.00
CA GLY A 34 -8.28 11.30 -6.11
C GLY A 34 -7.47 10.77 -7.29
N LYS A 35 -6.75 9.68 -7.12
CA LYS A 35 -5.97 9.02 -8.18
C LYS A 35 -6.24 7.52 -8.11
N PRO A 36 -6.15 6.79 -9.24
CA PRO A 36 -6.41 5.36 -9.21
C PRO A 36 -5.41 4.60 -8.35
N VAL A 37 -5.92 3.78 -7.46
CA VAL A 37 -5.10 2.92 -6.60
C VAL A 37 -5.86 1.62 -6.38
N LYS A 38 -5.13 0.52 -6.24
CA LYS A 38 -5.73 -0.79 -6.06
C LYS A 38 -4.99 -1.58 -4.97
N VAL A 39 -5.75 -2.28 -4.15
CA VAL A 39 -5.20 -3.19 -3.13
C VAL A 39 -5.74 -4.57 -3.44
N ASN A 40 -4.85 -5.59 -3.44
CA ASN A 40 -5.28 -6.94 -3.73
C ASN A 40 -6.05 -7.55 -2.56
N TYR A 41 -6.69 -8.67 -2.80
CA TYR A 41 -7.53 -9.34 -1.80
C TYR A 41 -6.75 -9.70 -0.53
N ASP A 42 -5.51 -10.15 -0.69
CA ASP A 42 -4.69 -10.58 0.45
C ASP A 42 -4.06 -9.42 1.21
N CYS A 43 -4.26 -8.20 0.76
CA CYS A 43 -3.71 -6.98 1.38
C CYS A 43 -2.19 -7.03 1.51
N ASN A 44 -1.52 -7.61 0.53
CA ASN A 44 -0.07 -7.64 0.49
C ASN A 44 0.51 -6.96 -0.75
N GLU A 45 -0.35 -6.30 -1.54
CA GLU A 45 0.11 -5.55 -2.71
C GLU A 45 -0.76 -4.32 -2.91
N ILE A 46 -0.12 -3.16 -3.01
CA ILE A 46 -0.77 -1.90 -3.33
C ILE A 46 -0.24 -1.43 -4.68
N THR A 47 -1.14 -1.14 -5.61
CA THR A 47 -0.77 -0.68 -6.94
C THR A 47 -1.30 0.73 -7.15
N TYR A 48 -0.39 1.66 -7.46
CA TYR A 48 -0.71 3.03 -7.80
C TYR A 48 -0.60 3.21 -9.30
N TYR A 49 -1.61 3.81 -9.91
CA TYR A 49 -1.61 4.08 -11.35
C TYR A 49 -1.23 5.53 -11.59
N VAL A 50 -0.26 5.72 -12.45
CA VAL A 50 0.37 7.02 -12.70
C VAL A 50 0.07 7.46 -14.13
N ASP A 51 -0.28 8.72 -14.31
CA ASP A 51 -0.40 9.32 -15.64
C ASP A 51 0.57 10.49 -15.75
N ASP A 52 0.53 11.20 -16.89
CA ASP A 52 1.47 12.28 -17.16
C ASP A 52 1.35 13.46 -16.19
N SER A 53 0.21 13.58 -15.52
CA SER A 53 -0.05 14.67 -14.59
C SER A 53 0.13 14.30 -13.12
N THR A 54 0.48 13.04 -12.84
CA THR A 54 0.58 12.55 -11.48
C THR A 54 1.86 13.02 -10.82
N GLU A 55 1.76 13.46 -9.56
CA GLU A 55 2.92 13.80 -8.75
C GLU A 55 3.02 12.80 -7.60
N LEU A 56 4.24 12.56 -7.12
CA LEU A 56 4.45 11.62 -6.02
C LEU A 56 3.65 12.01 -4.78
N MET A 57 3.56 13.31 -4.51
CA MET A 57 2.80 13.82 -3.36
C MET A 57 1.32 13.48 -3.41
N ASP A 58 0.79 13.20 -4.60
CA ASP A 58 -0.61 12.80 -4.75
C ASP A 58 -0.95 11.53 -3.96
N PHE A 59 0.06 10.70 -3.73
CA PHE A 59 -0.12 9.43 -3.02
C PHE A 59 0.40 9.42 -1.58
N ALA A 60 1.05 10.50 -1.14
CA ALA A 60 1.73 10.49 0.15
C ALA A 60 0.80 10.11 1.31
N TYR A 61 -0.32 10.78 1.43
CA TYR A 61 -1.29 10.51 2.49
C TYR A 61 -1.95 9.14 2.31
N THR A 62 -2.38 8.85 1.09
CA THR A 62 -3.04 7.59 0.75
C THR A 62 -2.14 6.40 1.07
N HIS A 63 -0.85 6.52 0.73
CA HIS A 63 0.11 5.45 0.96
C HIS A 63 0.26 5.14 2.45
N VAL A 64 0.40 6.15 3.30
CA VAL A 64 0.52 5.94 4.75
C VAL A 64 -0.70 5.20 5.28
N ALA A 65 -1.90 5.63 4.88
CA ALA A 65 -3.14 5.01 5.33
C ALA A 65 -3.27 3.57 4.83
N LEU A 66 -3.01 3.32 3.55
CA LEU A 66 -3.17 2.00 2.96
C LEU A 66 -2.13 1.00 3.47
N ALA A 67 -0.87 1.42 3.57
CA ALA A 67 0.19 0.53 4.05
C ALA A 67 -0.10 0.10 5.49
N GLY A 68 -0.48 1.04 6.35
CA GLY A 68 -0.82 0.72 7.73
C GLY A 68 -2.02 -0.22 7.83
N ALA A 69 -3.07 0.05 7.04
CA ALA A 69 -4.27 -0.78 7.05
C ALA A 69 -3.99 -2.19 6.53
N CYS A 70 -3.19 -2.32 5.46
CA CYS A 70 -2.85 -3.63 4.91
C CYS A 70 -2.08 -4.48 5.91
N LEU A 71 -1.09 -3.90 6.58
CA LEU A 71 -0.33 -4.63 7.59
C LEU A 71 -1.21 -5.01 8.78
N THR A 72 -2.18 -4.17 9.13
CA THR A 72 -3.15 -4.47 10.18
C THR A 72 -4.04 -5.65 9.79
N ILE A 73 -4.50 -5.70 8.56
CA ILE A 73 -5.30 -6.83 8.06
C ILE A 73 -4.49 -8.13 8.14
N GLN A 74 -3.22 -8.08 7.76
CA GLN A 74 -2.36 -9.25 7.85
C GLN A 74 -2.22 -9.74 9.29
N ALA A 75 -2.12 -8.81 10.25
CA ALA A 75 -2.07 -9.15 11.65
C ALA A 75 -3.36 -9.85 12.11
N TYR A 76 -4.51 -9.33 11.73
CA TYR A 76 -5.80 -9.94 12.05
C TYR A 76 -5.99 -11.30 11.41
N ALA A 77 -5.37 -11.51 10.25
CA ALA A 77 -5.40 -12.79 9.57
C ALA A 77 -4.46 -13.82 10.20
N GLY A 78 -3.73 -13.44 11.25
CA GLY A 78 -2.85 -14.35 11.96
C GLY A 78 -1.44 -14.45 11.38
N ILE A 79 -1.07 -13.58 10.45
CA ILE A 79 0.27 -13.61 9.88
C ILE A 79 1.27 -13.03 10.90
N PRO A 80 2.28 -13.80 11.32
CA PRO A 80 3.27 -13.30 12.27
C PRO A 80 4.01 -12.08 11.74
N TYR A 81 4.49 -11.24 12.64
CA TYR A 81 5.21 -10.02 12.28
C TYR A 81 6.32 -10.29 11.26
N ASP A 82 7.09 -11.36 11.46
CA ASP A 82 8.19 -11.71 10.57
C ASP A 82 7.75 -12.12 9.16
N GLY A 83 6.50 -12.52 9.01
CA GLY A 83 5.96 -12.93 7.72
C GLY A 83 5.12 -11.88 7.02
N ARG A 84 4.97 -10.70 7.63
CA ARG A 84 4.18 -9.64 7.01
C ARG A 84 4.98 -8.94 5.94
N GLU A 85 4.41 -8.85 4.77
CA GLU A 85 5.07 -8.27 3.61
C GLU A 85 4.10 -7.39 2.85
N LEU A 86 4.65 -6.41 2.14
CA LEU A 86 3.84 -5.51 1.34
C LEU A 86 4.62 -5.15 0.08
N THR A 87 4.03 -5.38 -1.07
CA THR A 87 4.60 -4.98 -2.35
C THR A 87 3.92 -3.70 -2.80
N ILE A 88 4.71 -2.71 -3.20
CA ILE A 88 4.23 -1.42 -3.67
C ILE A 88 4.63 -1.28 -5.12
N LYS A 89 3.64 -1.14 -6.00
CA LYS A 89 3.87 -0.97 -7.43
C LYS A 89 3.35 0.36 -7.91
N PHE A 90 4.11 1.00 -8.79
CA PHE A 90 3.65 2.17 -9.54
C PHE A 90 3.60 1.74 -11.00
N ILE A 91 2.44 1.86 -11.63
CA ILE A 91 2.23 1.48 -13.01
C ILE A 91 1.89 2.71 -13.82
N TYR A 92 2.58 2.90 -14.95
CA TYR A 92 2.28 3.98 -15.88
C TYR A 92 1.04 3.58 -16.66
N GLN A 93 -0.09 4.19 -16.35
CA GLN A 93 -1.39 3.79 -16.84
C GLN A 93 -1.51 3.77 -18.37
N PRO A 94 -0.96 4.76 -19.11
CA PRO A 94 -1.11 4.76 -20.56
C PRO A 94 -0.55 3.52 -21.26
N THR A 95 0.51 2.91 -20.74
CA THR A 95 1.12 1.72 -21.37
C THR A 95 1.01 0.46 -20.53
N GLY A 96 0.69 0.60 -19.25
CA GLY A 96 0.65 -0.55 -18.34
C GLY A 96 2.02 -0.99 -17.85
N GLU A 97 3.08 -0.24 -18.16
CA GLU A 97 4.43 -0.61 -17.72
C GLU A 97 4.64 -0.32 -16.24
N VAL A 98 5.40 -1.18 -15.58
CA VAL A 98 5.74 -1.00 -14.17
C VAL A 98 6.86 0.02 -14.05
N MET A 99 6.60 1.12 -13.34
CA MET A 99 7.59 2.15 -13.06
C MET A 99 8.46 1.77 -11.87
N PHE A 100 7.82 1.30 -10.79
CA PHE A 100 8.51 0.89 -9.57
C PHE A 100 7.84 -0.35 -9.02
N ASP A 101 8.64 -1.22 -8.44
CA ASP A 101 8.18 -2.44 -7.77
C ASP A 101 9.04 -2.59 -6.53
N GLN A 102 8.48 -2.21 -5.39
CA GLN A 102 9.20 -2.21 -4.12
C GLN A 102 8.56 -3.18 -3.14
N HIS A 103 9.39 -3.78 -2.31
CA HIS A 103 8.95 -4.79 -1.37
C HIS A 103 9.34 -4.38 0.05
N ILE A 104 8.35 -4.35 0.93
CA ILE A 104 8.54 -4.04 2.34
C ILE A 104 8.40 -5.34 3.13
N SER A 105 9.37 -5.62 3.99
CA SER A 105 9.35 -6.79 4.85
C SER A 105 10.12 -6.47 6.12
N LYS A 106 10.22 -7.44 7.02
CA LYS A 106 11.02 -7.30 8.23
C LYS A 106 12.47 -6.91 7.91
N ASP A 107 13.03 -7.52 6.86
CA ASP A 107 14.43 -7.27 6.48
C ASP A 107 14.62 -5.99 5.66
N ASN A 108 13.54 -5.46 5.11
CA ASN A 108 13.57 -4.23 4.31
C ASN A 108 12.35 -3.39 4.68
N PRO A 109 12.34 -2.78 5.89
CA PRO A 109 11.13 -2.11 6.38
C PRO A 109 10.86 -0.77 5.73
N LYS A 110 11.79 -0.25 4.93
CA LYS A 110 11.63 1.06 4.28
C LYS A 110 11.84 0.92 2.79
N ALA A 111 10.75 0.83 2.06
CA ALA A 111 10.78 0.97 0.62
C ALA A 111 10.21 2.34 0.31
N SER A 112 11.01 3.21 -0.26
CA SER A 112 10.58 4.56 -0.58
C SER A 112 11.05 4.97 -1.96
N VAL A 113 10.25 5.82 -2.61
CA VAL A 113 10.58 6.41 -3.89
C VAL A 113 10.88 7.88 -3.65
N GLU A 114 12.05 8.33 -4.09
CA GLU A 114 12.42 9.73 -4.00
C GLU A 114 11.69 10.53 -5.07
N GLU A 115 11.37 11.78 -4.77
CA GLU A 115 10.62 12.63 -5.71
C GLU A 115 11.35 12.80 -7.04
N GLU A 116 12.67 13.01 -7.02
CA GLU A 116 13.47 13.14 -8.24
C GLU A 116 13.47 11.86 -9.05
N GLU A 117 13.59 10.73 -8.39
CA GLU A 117 13.53 9.40 -8.99
C GLU A 117 12.19 9.19 -9.71
N PHE A 118 11.11 9.56 -9.04
CA PHE A 118 9.77 9.46 -9.59
C PHE A 118 9.64 10.31 -10.85
N LYS A 119 10.10 11.55 -10.79
CA LYS A 119 10.03 12.48 -11.95
C LYS A 119 10.83 11.96 -13.12
N GLU A 120 12.05 11.48 -12.89
CA GLU A 120 12.89 10.94 -13.94
C GLU A 120 12.25 9.73 -14.60
N ARG A 121 11.73 8.83 -13.79
CA ARG A 121 11.08 7.63 -14.30
C ARG A 121 9.84 7.96 -15.11
N LEU A 122 9.06 8.93 -14.63
CA LEU A 122 7.86 9.36 -15.35
C LEU A 122 8.23 9.95 -16.71
N GLU A 123 9.30 10.75 -16.79
CA GLU A 123 9.76 11.28 -18.08
C GLU A 123 10.18 10.17 -19.04
N GLU A 124 10.85 9.14 -18.55
CA GLU A 124 11.21 7.97 -19.36
C GLU A 124 9.96 7.31 -19.93
N MET A 125 8.92 7.17 -19.11
CA MET A 125 7.67 6.54 -19.52
C MET A 125 6.96 7.39 -20.59
N LYS A 126 6.94 8.70 -20.42
CA LYS A 126 6.35 9.62 -21.41
C LYS A 126 7.06 9.50 -22.75
N GLN A 127 8.39 9.45 -22.75
CA GLN A 127 9.17 9.32 -23.96
C GLN A 127 8.90 7.98 -24.65
N GLY A 128 8.75 6.91 -23.88
CA GLY A 128 8.40 5.60 -24.41
C GLY A 128 7.02 5.59 -25.06
N GLU A 129 6.06 6.30 -24.46
CA GLU A 129 4.71 6.40 -25.00
C GLU A 129 4.68 7.05 -26.38
N HIS A 130 5.57 8.00 -26.61
CA HIS A 130 5.59 8.79 -27.86
C HIS A 130 6.50 8.23 -28.96
N LYS A 131 7.06 7.07 -28.76
CA LYS A 131 7.90 6.42 -29.77
C LYS A 131 7.09 5.66 -30.80
#